data_92128bc73ba2de6244c51a6686fcf97d
#
_entry.id   92128bc73ba2de6244c51a6686fcf97d
#
_cell.length_a   1.000
_cell.length_b   1.000
_cell.length_c   1.000
_cell.angle_alpha   90.00
_cell.angle_beta   90.00
_cell.angle_gamma   90.00
#
_symmetry.space_group_name_H-M   'P 1'
#
loop_
_entity.id
_entity.type
_entity.pdbx_description
1 polymer ?
#
loop_
_entity_poly.entity_id
_entity_poly.type
_entity_poly.pdbx_seq_one_letter_code
_entity_poly.pdbx_strand_id
1 'polypeptide(L)'
;MCVIMVGLAWGFYMVDSYEKLLFMGVILGIAGASFGVALSLGGGWFPPQYKGLAIGIAGAGNSGAVIAVLFAPPLAIAYGWQNVYGMAILMMLLPFILMIAIAKEPPDRETKTLGATLKVLVEKDAWIFNISYILTFGGYIGFTMFLPTLFADGYGIPKATMGQWAAPITFMASVTRVIGGWAADKFGGLTNMLFVCAGVAVC
;
A
#
# COMPACT_ATOMS: atom_id res chain seq x y z
N MET A 1 -12.45 3.10 2.15
CA MET A 1 -12.72 1.95 3.05
C MET A 1 -13.98 1.17 2.65
N CYS A 2 -15.14 1.78 2.44
CA CYS A 2 -16.34 1.05 2.01
C CYS A 2 -16.11 0.20 0.75
N VAL A 3 -15.45 0.73 -0.28
CA VAL A 3 -15.15 -0.01 -1.52
C VAL A 3 -14.26 -1.23 -1.25
N ILE A 4 -13.30 -1.13 -0.32
CA ILE A 4 -12.47 -2.28 0.09
C ILE A 4 -13.35 -3.35 0.74
N MET A 5 -14.22 -2.95 1.66
CA MET A 5 -15.13 -3.89 2.33
C MET A 5 -16.08 -4.58 1.35
N VAL A 6 -16.59 -3.86 0.36
CA VAL A 6 -17.41 -4.44 -0.72
C VAL A 6 -16.61 -5.45 -1.53
N GLY A 7 -15.36 -5.13 -1.91
CA GLY A 7 -14.47 -6.05 -2.64
C GLY A 7 -14.15 -7.31 -1.84
N LEU A 8 -13.88 -7.17 -0.54
CA LEU A 8 -13.63 -8.31 0.35
C LEU A 8 -14.89 -9.16 0.54
N ALA A 9 -16.08 -8.54 0.70
CA ALA A 9 -17.34 -9.25 0.80
C ALA A 9 -17.67 -10.01 -0.50
N TRP A 10 -17.39 -9.39 -1.65
CA TRP A 10 -17.51 -10.07 -2.94
C TRP A 10 -16.60 -11.30 -3.00
N GLY A 11 -15.34 -11.18 -2.57
CA GLY A 11 -14.40 -12.29 -2.50
C GLY A 11 -14.86 -13.42 -1.58
N PHE A 12 -15.55 -13.09 -0.50
CA PHE A 12 -16.07 -14.07 0.45
C PHE A 12 -17.31 -14.83 -0.07
N TYR A 13 -18.29 -14.11 -0.68
CA TYR A 13 -19.58 -14.69 -1.01
C TYR A 13 -19.76 -15.10 -2.47
N MET A 14 -19.08 -14.44 -3.41
CA MET A 14 -19.47 -14.46 -4.82
C MET A 14 -18.44 -15.09 -5.75
N VAL A 15 -17.19 -15.30 -5.30
CA VAL A 15 -16.13 -15.77 -6.20
C VAL A 15 -16.09 -17.29 -6.29
N ASP A 16 -16.65 -17.80 -7.37
CA ASP A 16 -16.65 -19.20 -7.77
C ASP A 16 -16.01 -19.44 -9.15
N SER A 17 -15.68 -18.34 -9.89
CA SER A 17 -15.10 -18.39 -11.23
C SER A 17 -13.97 -17.35 -11.39
N TYR A 18 -13.12 -17.58 -12.41
CA TYR A 18 -12.02 -16.69 -12.74
C TYR A 18 -12.49 -15.27 -13.10
N GLU A 19 -13.60 -15.14 -13.81
CA GLU A 19 -14.17 -13.84 -14.21
C GLU A 19 -14.60 -13.02 -12.98
N LYS A 20 -15.23 -13.66 -12.00
CA LYS A 20 -15.62 -13.02 -10.74
C LYS A 20 -14.43 -12.63 -9.90
N LEU A 21 -13.34 -13.40 -9.97
CA LEU A 21 -12.06 -13.06 -9.33
C LEU A 21 -11.44 -11.82 -9.98
N LEU A 22 -11.47 -11.71 -11.31
CA LEU A 22 -11.00 -10.51 -12.02
C LEU A 22 -11.82 -9.28 -11.64
N PHE A 23 -13.14 -9.41 -11.56
CA PHE A 23 -14.01 -8.31 -11.13
C PHE A 23 -13.69 -7.84 -9.71
N MET A 24 -13.45 -8.78 -8.77
CA MET A 24 -12.97 -8.46 -7.44
C MET A 24 -11.64 -7.69 -7.50
N GLY A 25 -10.71 -8.12 -8.36
CA GLY A 25 -9.44 -7.43 -8.57
C GLY A 25 -9.62 -5.97 -9.02
N VAL A 26 -10.58 -5.69 -9.90
CA VAL A 26 -10.92 -4.33 -10.32
C VAL A 26 -11.44 -3.49 -9.14
N ILE A 27 -12.38 -4.02 -8.36
CA ILE A 27 -12.92 -3.33 -7.17
C ILE A 27 -11.81 -3.01 -6.17
N LEU A 28 -10.96 -3.99 -5.87
CA LEU A 28 -9.83 -3.81 -4.95
C LEU A 28 -8.77 -2.87 -5.51
N GLY A 29 -8.56 -2.86 -6.83
CA GLY A 29 -7.67 -1.92 -7.51
C GLY A 29 -8.15 -0.47 -7.36
N ILE A 30 -9.45 -0.21 -7.54
CA ILE A 30 -10.06 1.11 -7.28
C ILE A 30 -9.88 1.49 -5.81
N ALA A 31 -10.07 0.53 -4.89
CA ALA A 31 -9.85 0.74 -3.47
C ALA A 31 -8.38 1.10 -3.14
N GLY A 32 -7.43 0.57 -3.89
CA GLY A 32 -6.00 0.88 -3.77
C GLY A 32 -5.67 2.36 -3.96
N ALA A 33 -6.46 3.10 -4.74
CA ALA A 33 -6.33 4.55 -4.89
C ALA A 33 -6.51 5.32 -3.57
N SER A 34 -7.16 4.72 -2.56
CA SER A 34 -7.31 5.31 -1.22
C SER A 34 -5.97 5.54 -0.49
N PHE A 35 -4.91 4.85 -0.91
CA PHE A 35 -3.57 5.04 -0.37
C PHE A 35 -3.06 6.47 -0.60
N GLY A 36 -3.23 7.03 -1.81
CA GLY A 36 -2.88 8.42 -2.11
C GLY A 36 -3.64 9.42 -1.23
N VAL A 37 -4.92 9.16 -0.98
CA VAL A 37 -5.75 9.98 -0.07
C VAL A 37 -5.22 9.92 1.37
N ALA A 38 -4.86 8.74 1.86
CA ALA A 38 -4.32 8.58 3.21
C ALA A 38 -2.98 9.32 3.39
N LEU A 39 -2.10 9.26 2.38
CA LEU A 39 -0.83 9.99 2.40
C LEU A 39 -1.04 11.51 2.41
N SER A 40 -1.95 12.03 1.59
CA SER A 40 -2.23 13.45 1.52
C SER A 40 -2.90 13.97 2.81
N LEU A 41 -3.80 13.21 3.40
CA LEU A 41 -4.39 13.52 4.70
C LEU A 41 -3.33 13.53 5.81
N GLY A 42 -2.49 12.50 5.88
CA GLY A 42 -1.42 12.40 6.87
C GLY A 42 -0.43 13.57 6.76
N GLY A 43 0.00 13.92 5.55
CA GLY A 43 0.91 15.04 5.31
C GLY A 43 0.29 16.41 5.54
N GLY A 44 -1.04 16.54 5.47
CA GLY A 44 -1.75 17.81 5.64
C GLY A 44 -1.84 18.32 7.10
N TRP A 45 -1.60 17.46 8.08
CA TRP A 45 -1.62 17.82 9.51
C TRP A 45 -0.27 18.32 10.04
N PHE A 46 0.80 18.17 9.27
CA PHE A 46 2.15 18.48 9.72
C PHE A 46 2.72 19.71 9.01
N PRO A 47 3.53 20.52 9.72
CA PRO A 47 4.20 21.65 9.11
C PRO A 47 5.20 21.19 8.03
N PRO A 48 5.57 22.07 7.07
CA PRO A 48 6.39 21.71 5.91
C PRO A 48 7.70 20.98 6.24
N GLN A 49 8.35 21.32 7.37
CA GLN A 49 9.63 20.75 7.79
C GLN A 49 9.57 19.28 8.25
N TYR A 50 8.39 18.76 8.57
CA TYR A 50 8.17 17.36 9.00
C TYR A 50 7.22 16.61 8.06
N LYS A 51 6.92 17.18 6.91
CA LYS A 51 5.96 16.62 5.96
C LYS A 51 6.42 15.29 5.37
N GLY A 52 7.72 15.16 5.08
CA GLY A 52 8.31 13.91 4.58
C GLY A 52 8.22 12.79 5.61
N LEU A 53 8.58 13.08 6.87
CA LEU A 53 8.45 12.13 7.97
C LEU A 53 6.98 11.68 8.17
N ALA A 54 6.05 12.64 8.16
CA ALA A 54 4.62 12.35 8.31
C ALA A 54 4.08 11.44 7.19
N ILE A 55 4.46 11.72 5.95
CA ILE A 55 4.11 10.89 4.79
C ILE A 55 4.80 9.52 4.89
N GLY A 56 6.04 9.47 5.36
CA GLY A 56 6.79 8.23 5.61
C GLY A 56 6.09 7.34 6.63
N ILE A 57 5.63 7.90 7.76
CA ILE A 57 4.86 7.19 8.78
C ILE A 57 3.52 6.71 8.23
N ALA A 58 2.78 7.55 7.51
CA ALA A 58 1.53 7.15 6.86
C ALA A 58 1.76 6.04 5.83
N GLY A 59 2.87 6.12 5.07
CA GLY A 59 3.29 5.09 4.11
C GLY A 59 3.71 3.77 4.77
N ALA A 60 4.21 3.81 6.00
CA ALA A 60 4.52 2.60 6.79
C ALA A 60 3.28 1.77 7.15
N GLY A 61 2.06 2.30 6.94
CA GLY A 61 0.81 1.53 6.98
C GLY A 61 0.81 0.30 6.06
N ASN A 62 1.67 0.27 5.03
CA ASN A 62 1.93 -0.93 4.23
C ASN A 62 2.48 -2.11 5.05
N SER A 63 2.91 -1.90 6.31
CA SER A 63 3.24 -3.00 7.23
C SER A 63 2.06 -3.94 7.48
N GLY A 64 0.82 -3.51 7.21
CA GLY A 64 -0.33 -4.41 7.17
C GLY A 64 -0.16 -5.58 6.19
N ALA A 65 0.59 -5.39 5.10
CA ALA A 65 0.94 -6.46 4.19
C ALA A 65 1.78 -7.56 4.85
N VAL A 66 2.60 -7.23 5.85
CA VAL A 66 3.37 -8.21 6.64
C VAL A 66 2.44 -9.18 7.35
N ILE A 67 1.40 -8.64 7.98
CA ILE A 67 0.37 -9.44 8.67
C ILE A 67 -0.34 -10.33 7.65
N ALA A 68 -0.73 -9.79 6.51
CA ALA A 68 -1.39 -10.57 5.46
C ALA A 68 -0.50 -11.70 4.94
N VAL A 69 0.77 -11.41 4.63
CA VAL A 69 1.74 -12.41 4.12
C VAL A 69 2.02 -13.51 5.14
N LEU A 70 2.07 -13.18 6.44
CA LEU A 70 2.29 -14.17 7.51
C LEU A 70 1.08 -15.05 7.75
N PHE A 71 -0.11 -14.48 7.81
CA PHE A 71 -1.30 -15.18 8.30
C PHE A 71 -2.21 -15.69 7.19
N ALA A 72 -2.28 -15.02 6.02
CA ALA A 72 -3.19 -15.45 4.97
C ALA A 72 -2.90 -16.85 4.40
N PRO A 73 -1.64 -17.27 4.14
CA PRO A 73 -1.39 -18.62 3.61
C PRO A 73 -1.82 -19.74 4.56
N PRO A 74 -1.43 -19.78 5.85
CA PRO A 74 -1.88 -20.83 6.76
C PRO A 74 -3.40 -20.79 7.00
N LEU A 75 -4.01 -19.61 7.07
CA LEU A 75 -5.46 -19.49 7.21
C LEU A 75 -6.20 -19.99 5.96
N ALA A 76 -5.66 -19.71 4.76
CA ALA A 76 -6.24 -20.19 3.52
C ALA A 76 -6.20 -21.73 3.41
N ILE A 77 -5.14 -22.36 3.92
CA ILE A 77 -5.02 -23.83 3.97
C ILE A 77 -6.01 -24.40 5.00
N ALA A 78 -6.14 -23.77 6.17
CA ALA A 78 -6.99 -24.29 7.25
C ALA A 78 -8.50 -24.08 7.02
N TYR A 79 -8.88 -22.92 6.49
CA TYR A 79 -10.27 -22.49 6.40
C TYR A 79 -10.77 -22.25 4.97
N GLY A 80 -9.90 -22.35 3.98
CA GLY A 80 -10.20 -21.97 2.60
C GLY A 80 -9.95 -20.47 2.35
N TRP A 81 -9.52 -20.14 1.13
CA TRP A 81 -9.10 -18.78 0.76
C TRP A 81 -10.24 -17.75 0.81
N GLN A 82 -11.50 -18.16 0.53
CA GLN A 82 -12.66 -17.26 0.63
C GLN A 82 -12.87 -16.76 2.06
N ASN A 83 -12.73 -17.65 3.06
CA ASN A 83 -12.89 -17.27 4.46
C ASN A 83 -11.84 -16.27 4.95
N VAL A 84 -10.64 -16.24 4.33
CA VAL A 84 -9.63 -15.23 4.63
C VAL A 84 -10.13 -13.83 4.29
N TYR A 85 -10.88 -13.65 3.19
CA TYR A 85 -11.49 -12.36 2.87
C TYR A 85 -12.57 -11.97 3.89
N GLY A 86 -13.36 -12.92 4.37
CA GLY A 86 -14.34 -12.70 5.45
C GLY A 86 -13.66 -12.23 6.74
N MET A 87 -12.55 -12.85 7.13
CA MET A 87 -11.73 -12.42 8.29
C MET A 87 -11.13 -11.03 8.08
N ALA A 88 -10.68 -10.70 6.87
CA ALA A 88 -10.16 -9.39 6.53
C ALA A 88 -11.22 -8.27 6.67
N ILE A 89 -12.51 -8.56 6.41
CA ILE A 89 -13.60 -7.60 6.65
C ILE A 89 -13.68 -7.24 8.14
N LEU A 90 -13.61 -8.23 9.02
CA LEU A 90 -13.64 -8.00 10.47
C LEU A 90 -12.47 -7.14 10.94
N MET A 91 -11.28 -7.39 10.38
CA MET A 91 -10.10 -6.56 10.67
C MET A 91 -10.27 -5.12 10.16
N MET A 92 -10.96 -4.92 9.04
CA MET A 92 -11.21 -3.59 8.46
C MET A 92 -12.30 -2.80 9.21
N LEU A 93 -13.18 -3.47 9.94
CA LEU A 93 -14.23 -2.78 10.71
C LEU A 93 -13.65 -1.87 11.79
N LEU A 94 -12.61 -2.32 12.49
CA LEU A 94 -11.99 -1.52 13.55
C LEU A 94 -11.44 -0.17 13.04
N PRO A 95 -10.52 -0.12 12.06
CA PRO A 95 -10.03 1.15 11.52
C PRO A 95 -11.13 1.96 10.82
N PHE A 96 -12.17 1.33 10.27
CA PHE A 96 -13.31 2.01 9.68
C PHE A 96 -14.13 2.78 10.75
N ILE A 97 -14.44 2.12 11.87
CA ILE A 97 -15.15 2.74 12.99
C ILE A 97 -14.30 3.87 13.61
N LEU A 98 -13.01 3.62 13.83
CA LEU A 98 -12.09 4.63 14.36
C LEU A 98 -12.01 5.85 13.44
N MET A 99 -11.99 5.63 12.13
CA MET A 99 -11.95 6.73 11.17
C MET A 99 -13.23 7.57 11.22
N ILE A 100 -14.40 6.96 11.31
CA ILE A 100 -15.66 7.71 11.44
C ILE A 100 -15.72 8.48 12.78
N ALA A 101 -15.22 7.88 13.87
CA ALA A 101 -15.34 8.47 15.20
C ALA A 101 -14.31 9.59 15.47
N ILE A 102 -13.10 9.50 14.92
CA ILE A 102 -11.97 10.34 15.33
C ILE A 102 -11.42 11.18 14.17
N ALA A 103 -11.56 10.75 12.90
CA ALA A 103 -10.93 11.45 11.79
C ALA A 103 -11.52 12.84 11.58
N LYS A 104 -10.64 13.83 11.48
CA LYS A 104 -10.97 15.23 11.15
C LYS A 104 -10.21 15.62 9.88
N GLU A 105 -10.74 16.60 9.17
CA GLU A 105 -10.01 17.15 8.02
C GLU A 105 -8.92 18.12 8.48
N PRO A 106 -7.77 18.18 7.74
CA PRO A 106 -6.72 19.16 8.03
C PRO A 106 -7.27 20.59 7.97
N PRO A 107 -6.76 21.50 8.84
CA PRO A 107 -7.28 22.88 8.93
C PRO A 107 -7.06 23.67 7.64
N ASP A 108 -6.01 23.39 6.87
CA ASP A 108 -5.63 24.13 5.64
C ASP A 108 -6.09 23.42 4.36
N ARG A 109 -7.24 22.74 4.39
CA ARG A 109 -7.74 22.06 3.20
C ARG A 109 -8.20 23.06 2.13
N GLU A 110 -7.40 23.19 1.08
CA GLU A 110 -7.84 23.85 -0.15
C GLU A 110 -8.77 22.93 -0.94
N THR A 111 -10.03 23.34 -1.11
CA THR A 111 -10.95 22.66 -2.02
C THR A 111 -10.60 23.04 -3.46
N LYS A 112 -9.82 22.19 -4.13
CA LYS A 112 -9.51 22.38 -5.55
C LYS A 112 -10.64 21.79 -6.40
N THR A 113 -11.05 22.52 -7.43
CA THR A 113 -12.01 22.02 -8.43
C THR A 113 -11.37 20.87 -9.21
N LEU A 114 -12.20 19.92 -9.69
CA LEU A 114 -11.73 18.80 -10.51
C LEU A 114 -10.87 19.26 -11.70
N GLY A 115 -11.25 20.38 -12.35
CA GLY A 115 -10.48 20.95 -13.45
C GLY A 115 -9.08 21.44 -13.03
N ALA A 116 -8.93 22.01 -11.86
CA ALA A 116 -7.62 22.41 -11.31
C ALA A 116 -6.74 21.19 -10.97
N THR A 117 -7.37 20.11 -10.49
CA THR A 117 -6.66 18.87 -10.20
C THR A 117 -6.20 18.16 -11.47
N LEU A 118 -7.02 18.16 -12.53
CA LEU A 118 -6.66 17.56 -13.82
C LEU A 118 -5.56 18.33 -14.56
N LYS A 119 -5.35 19.62 -14.26
CA LYS A 119 -4.23 20.39 -14.84
C LYS A 119 -2.86 19.77 -14.53
N VAL A 120 -2.72 19.08 -13.41
CA VAL A 120 -1.48 18.37 -13.06
C VAL A 120 -1.08 17.34 -14.13
N LEU A 121 -2.04 16.78 -14.86
CA LEU A 121 -1.76 15.81 -15.95
C LEU A 121 -1.06 16.45 -17.16
N VAL A 122 -1.08 17.78 -17.29
CA VAL A 122 -0.41 18.52 -18.37
C VAL A 122 1.01 18.95 -17.97
N GLU A 123 1.35 18.90 -16.69
CA GLU A 123 2.65 19.31 -16.16
C GLU A 123 3.69 18.21 -16.40
N LYS A 124 4.82 18.57 -17.02
CA LYS A 124 5.93 17.62 -17.31
C LYS A 124 6.52 17.02 -16.03
N ASP A 125 6.69 17.84 -14.99
CA ASP A 125 7.27 17.40 -13.72
C ASP A 125 6.38 16.34 -13.04
N ALA A 126 5.06 16.47 -13.15
CA ALA A 126 4.13 15.47 -12.63
C ALA A 126 4.33 14.10 -13.29
N TRP A 127 4.62 14.05 -14.58
CA TRP A 127 4.91 12.80 -15.29
C TRP A 127 6.23 12.18 -14.87
N ILE A 128 7.27 12.98 -14.67
CA ILE A 128 8.59 12.50 -14.19
C ILE A 128 8.42 11.85 -12.81
N PHE A 129 7.72 12.50 -11.89
CA PHE A 129 7.45 11.94 -10.57
C PHE A 129 6.54 10.70 -10.63
N ASN A 130 5.51 10.71 -11.46
CA ASN A 130 4.63 9.55 -11.63
C ASN A 130 5.37 8.34 -12.19
N ILE A 131 6.20 8.50 -13.21
CA ILE A 131 7.00 7.40 -13.78
C ILE A 131 7.98 6.87 -12.72
N SER A 132 8.68 7.75 -12.02
CA SER A 132 9.58 7.34 -10.92
C SER A 132 8.83 6.58 -9.83
N TYR A 133 7.62 7.01 -9.48
CA TYR A 133 6.79 6.32 -8.49
C TYR A 133 6.27 4.98 -8.99
N ILE A 134 5.87 4.87 -10.25
CA ILE A 134 5.48 3.60 -10.87
C ILE A 134 6.64 2.60 -10.81
N LEU A 135 7.85 3.02 -11.14
CA LEU A 135 9.02 2.15 -11.12
C LEU A 135 9.40 1.72 -9.70
N THR A 136 9.46 2.64 -8.76
CA THR A 136 9.88 2.34 -7.38
C THR A 136 8.80 1.64 -6.58
N PHE A 137 7.59 2.18 -6.55
CA PHE A 137 6.50 1.61 -5.77
C PHE A 137 5.86 0.39 -6.45
N GLY A 138 5.65 0.47 -7.77
CA GLY A 138 5.14 -0.66 -8.56
C GLY A 138 6.11 -1.84 -8.55
N GLY A 139 7.42 -1.58 -8.68
CA GLY A 139 8.47 -2.59 -8.53
C GLY A 139 8.45 -3.23 -7.13
N TYR A 140 8.35 -2.42 -6.07
CA TYR A 140 8.20 -2.91 -4.71
C TYR A 140 6.98 -3.81 -4.52
N ILE A 141 5.81 -3.38 -4.99
CA ILE A 141 4.58 -4.17 -4.88
C ILE A 141 4.69 -5.47 -5.67
N GLY A 142 5.15 -5.42 -6.93
CA GLY A 142 5.32 -6.60 -7.77
C GLY A 142 6.28 -7.61 -7.15
N PHE A 143 7.44 -7.13 -6.67
CA PHE A 143 8.42 -7.98 -6.00
C PHE A 143 7.87 -8.61 -4.72
N THR A 144 7.22 -7.81 -3.86
CA THR A 144 6.65 -8.31 -2.60
C THR A 144 5.56 -9.35 -2.83
N MET A 145 4.72 -9.17 -3.86
CA MET A 145 3.67 -10.14 -4.22
C MET A 145 4.26 -11.43 -4.80
N PHE A 146 5.38 -11.34 -5.51
CA PHE A 146 6.05 -12.50 -6.11
C PHE A 146 6.90 -13.31 -5.13
N LEU A 147 7.44 -12.66 -4.07
CA LEU A 147 8.34 -13.30 -3.11
C LEU A 147 7.82 -14.63 -2.52
N PRO A 148 6.56 -14.73 -2.03
CA PRO A 148 6.06 -15.99 -1.50
C PRO A 148 6.08 -17.11 -2.55
N THR A 149 5.70 -16.81 -3.78
CA THR A 149 5.74 -17.77 -4.90
C THR A 149 7.17 -18.17 -5.24
N LEU A 150 8.09 -17.20 -5.28
CA LEU A 150 9.51 -17.48 -5.49
C LEU A 150 10.09 -18.43 -4.44
N PHE A 151 9.74 -18.21 -3.17
CA PHE A 151 10.19 -19.08 -2.09
C PHE A 151 9.58 -20.48 -2.17
N ALA A 152 8.31 -20.59 -2.54
CA ALA A 152 7.65 -21.88 -2.69
C ALA A 152 8.18 -22.67 -3.93
N ASP A 153 8.20 -22.04 -5.09
CA ASP A 153 8.47 -22.71 -6.36
C ASP A 153 9.98 -22.78 -6.67
N GLY A 154 10.75 -21.73 -6.29
CA GLY A 154 12.18 -21.65 -6.55
C GLY A 154 13.04 -22.34 -5.50
N TYR A 155 12.63 -22.30 -4.23
CA TYR A 155 13.40 -22.85 -3.11
C TYR A 155 12.73 -24.04 -2.43
N GLY A 156 11.56 -24.48 -2.89
CA GLY A 156 10.85 -25.64 -2.35
C GLY A 156 10.31 -25.45 -0.94
N ILE A 157 10.12 -24.20 -0.50
CA ILE A 157 9.59 -23.89 0.84
C ILE A 157 8.10 -24.24 0.88
N PRO A 158 7.63 -24.95 1.93
CA PRO A 158 6.22 -25.29 2.05
C PRO A 158 5.30 -24.06 2.00
N LYS A 159 4.20 -24.14 1.25
CA LYS A 159 3.24 -23.02 1.08
C LYS A 159 2.70 -22.47 2.40
N ALA A 160 2.62 -23.28 3.45
CA ALA A 160 2.21 -22.85 4.77
C ALA A 160 3.21 -21.88 5.45
N THR A 161 4.50 -21.97 5.12
CA THR A 161 5.57 -21.21 5.77
C THR A 161 6.23 -20.16 4.87
N MET A 162 5.87 -20.12 3.56
CA MET A 162 6.47 -19.17 2.60
C MET A 162 6.33 -17.70 3.05
N GLY A 163 5.22 -17.37 3.74
CA GLY A 163 4.98 -16.04 4.28
C GLY A 163 5.99 -15.62 5.35
N GLN A 164 6.49 -16.57 6.15
CA GLN A 164 7.48 -16.29 7.20
C GLN A 164 8.82 -15.81 6.62
N TRP A 165 9.16 -16.26 5.43
CA TRP A 165 10.38 -15.86 4.72
C TRP A 165 10.21 -14.52 3.98
N ALA A 166 9.02 -14.25 3.46
CA ALA A 166 8.71 -12.97 2.78
C ALA A 166 8.44 -11.81 3.76
N ALA A 167 7.91 -12.10 4.95
CA ALA A 167 7.51 -11.09 5.93
C ALA A 167 8.65 -10.17 6.39
N PRO A 168 9.87 -10.63 6.72
CA PRO A 168 10.97 -9.76 7.11
C PRO A 168 11.34 -8.74 6.03
N ILE A 169 11.33 -9.15 4.77
CA ILE A 169 11.64 -8.29 3.63
C ILE A 169 10.58 -7.18 3.50
N THR A 170 9.31 -7.57 3.56
CA THR A 170 8.18 -6.64 3.52
C THR A 170 8.19 -5.67 4.71
N PHE A 171 8.56 -6.16 5.90
CA PHE A 171 8.69 -5.35 7.10
C PHE A 171 9.80 -4.31 6.97
N MET A 172 11.00 -4.72 6.57
CA MET A 172 12.14 -3.83 6.35
C MET A 172 11.82 -2.75 5.31
N ALA A 173 11.12 -3.11 4.23
CA ALA A 173 10.67 -2.16 3.23
C ALA A 173 9.68 -1.12 3.81
N SER A 174 8.84 -1.49 4.76
CA SER A 174 7.92 -0.57 5.44
C SER A 174 8.65 0.36 6.41
N VAL A 175 9.63 -0.14 7.15
CA VAL A 175 10.44 0.66 8.10
C VAL A 175 11.31 1.67 7.35
N THR A 176 11.93 1.28 6.24
CA THR A 176 12.78 2.18 5.44
C THR A 176 12.01 3.35 4.85
N ARG A 177 10.68 3.28 4.70
CA ARG A 177 9.85 4.44 4.30
C ARG A 177 9.88 5.56 5.32
N VAL A 178 9.86 5.24 6.61
CA VAL A 178 9.94 6.25 7.69
C VAL A 178 11.32 6.93 7.65
N ILE A 179 12.37 6.13 7.50
CA ILE A 179 13.75 6.61 7.39
C ILE A 179 13.90 7.50 6.13
N GLY A 180 13.34 7.05 4.99
CA GLY A 180 13.36 7.82 3.74
C GLY A 180 12.61 9.15 3.84
N GLY A 181 11.46 9.17 4.54
CA GLY A 181 10.71 10.40 4.80
C GLY A 181 11.50 11.40 5.65
N TRP A 182 12.11 10.94 6.74
CA TRP A 182 13.00 11.76 7.56
C TRP A 182 14.22 12.25 6.78
N ALA A 183 14.85 11.40 5.98
CA ALA A 183 15.98 11.79 5.15
C ALA A 183 15.59 12.83 4.09
N ALA A 184 14.38 12.72 3.50
CA ALA A 184 13.88 13.71 2.55
C ALA A 184 13.67 15.08 3.19
N ASP A 185 13.18 15.14 4.43
CA ASP A 185 13.06 16.42 5.17
C ASP A 185 14.43 17.04 5.50
N LYS A 186 15.44 16.20 5.78
CA LYS A 186 16.78 16.67 6.19
C LYS A 186 17.68 17.03 5.02
N PHE A 187 17.71 16.24 3.97
CA PHE A 187 18.66 16.35 2.85
C PHE A 187 18.01 16.87 1.56
N GLY A 188 16.69 17.06 1.56
CA GLY A 188 15.91 17.44 0.40
C GLY A 188 15.39 16.24 -0.39
N GLY A 189 14.14 16.36 -0.87
CA GLY A 189 13.44 15.25 -1.53
C GLY A 189 14.11 14.77 -2.82
N LEU A 190 14.57 15.71 -3.66
CA LEU A 190 15.22 15.37 -4.93
C LEU A 190 16.55 14.62 -4.71
N THR A 191 17.39 15.10 -3.79
CA THR A 191 18.67 14.48 -3.45
C THR A 191 18.45 13.05 -2.93
N ASN A 192 17.51 12.89 -2.00
CA ASN A 192 17.15 11.57 -1.45
C ASN A 192 16.67 10.63 -2.54
N MET A 193 15.82 11.09 -3.45
CA MET A 193 15.30 10.30 -4.56
C MET A 193 16.42 9.82 -5.50
N LEU A 194 17.39 10.69 -5.83
CA LEU A 194 18.53 10.32 -6.66
C LEU A 194 19.39 9.24 -6.01
N PHE A 195 19.66 9.35 -4.69
CA PHE A 195 20.39 8.32 -3.96
C PHE A 195 19.66 6.97 -3.95
N VAL A 196 18.34 6.97 -3.74
CA VAL A 196 17.55 5.75 -3.77
C VAL A 196 17.55 5.12 -5.17
N CYS A 197 17.33 5.92 -6.22
CA CYS A 197 17.36 5.42 -7.60
C CYS A 197 18.74 4.87 -7.98
N ALA A 198 19.84 5.53 -7.59
CA ALA A 198 21.19 5.02 -7.80
C ALA A 198 21.43 3.71 -7.05
N GLY A 199 20.97 3.60 -5.80
CA GLY A 199 21.03 2.36 -5.02
C GLY A 199 20.30 1.20 -5.69
N VAL A 200 19.08 1.43 -6.15
CA VAL A 200 18.28 0.40 -6.86
C VAL A 200 18.94 0.00 -8.19
N ALA A 201 19.61 0.91 -8.89
CA ALA A 201 20.28 0.61 -10.16
C ALA A 201 21.54 -0.25 -9.98
N VAL A 202 22.14 -0.28 -8.80
CA VAL A 202 23.36 -1.06 -8.49
C VAL A 202 23.03 -2.45 -7.91
N CYS A 203 21.84 -2.64 -7.33
CA CYS A 203 21.37 -3.92 -6.77
C CYS A 203 20.73 -4.82 -7.83
#